data_1cc040ab4deb04f09a91fd3f858a7fa2
#
_entry.id   1cc040ab4deb04f09a91fd3f858a7fa2
#
_cell.length_a   1.000
_cell.length_b   1.000
_cell.length_c   1.000
_cell.angle_alpha   90.00
_cell.angle_beta   90.00
_cell.angle_gamma   90.00
#
_symmetry.space_group_name_H-M   'P 1'
#
loop_
_entity.id
_entity.type
_entity.pdbx_description
1 polymer ?
#
loop_
_entity_poly.entity_id
_entity_poly.type
_entity_poly.pdbx_seq_one_letter_code
_entity_poly.pdbx_strand_id
1 'polypeptide(L)'
;MKALTKMHAIAGATLLTMVSCNNISESQKADIVLENIFARKSVRKFTSEPVSDKQVETLLRAAMAAPSAKNGQPWRFVVVNDKDKLASMDKQLPYARLDTAPMAIVVCGDLSGYKKFWTDDCSAATENLLLAAEAMGLGAVWTAASDEERSGIVREALGLPENIHPLCVVPVGHPDGDFQPKDKWDPSKIHYNQW
;
A
#
# COMPACT_ATOMS: atom_id res chain seq x y z
N MET A 1 -31.47 67.68 -39.01
CA MET A 1 -30.96 67.15 -37.72
C MET A 1 -30.72 65.64 -37.92
N LYS A 2 -29.45 65.21 -38.04
CA LYS A 2 -29.06 63.81 -38.26
C LYS A 2 -28.47 63.28 -36.94
N ALA A 3 -29.12 62.25 -36.37
CA ALA A 3 -28.65 61.55 -35.17
C ALA A 3 -27.59 60.52 -35.59
N LEU A 4 -26.39 60.62 -35.05
CA LEU A 4 -25.33 59.64 -35.20
C LEU A 4 -25.50 58.58 -34.08
N THR A 5 -25.79 57.37 -34.47
CA THR A 5 -25.79 56.20 -33.56
C THR A 5 -24.36 55.66 -33.47
N LYS A 6 -23.78 55.73 -32.26
CA LYS A 6 -22.46 55.11 -31.99
C LYS A 6 -22.66 53.63 -31.71
N MET A 7 -22.12 52.76 -32.56
CA MET A 7 -21.95 51.32 -32.29
C MET A 7 -20.72 51.14 -31.41
N HIS A 8 -20.93 50.54 -30.23
CA HIS A 8 -19.85 50.06 -29.38
C HIS A 8 -19.53 48.62 -29.78
N ALA A 9 -18.33 48.39 -30.29
CA ALA A 9 -17.80 47.05 -30.51
C ALA A 9 -17.30 46.50 -29.16
N ILE A 10 -17.91 45.45 -28.66
CA ILE A 10 -17.41 44.68 -27.52
C ILE A 10 -16.40 43.66 -28.05
N ALA A 11 -15.12 43.91 -27.85
CA ALA A 11 -14.05 42.94 -28.11
C ALA A 11 -14.08 41.91 -26.99
N GLY A 12 -14.60 40.70 -27.31
CA GLY A 12 -14.53 39.55 -26.44
C GLY A 12 -13.10 38.97 -26.47
N ALA A 13 -12.34 39.17 -25.41
CA ALA A 13 -11.06 38.50 -25.25
C ALA A 13 -11.31 37.06 -24.80
N THR A 14 -11.17 36.13 -25.73
CA THR A 14 -11.18 34.68 -25.42
C THR A 14 -9.85 34.33 -24.77
N LEU A 15 -9.89 34.14 -23.44
CA LEU A 15 -8.75 33.68 -22.66
C LEU A 15 -8.51 32.20 -22.99
N LEU A 16 -7.58 31.90 -23.89
CA LEU A 16 -7.09 30.54 -24.14
C LEU A 16 -6.25 30.12 -22.93
N THR A 17 -6.83 29.34 -22.02
CA THR A 17 -6.06 28.65 -20.98
C THR A 17 -5.21 27.57 -21.63
N MET A 18 -3.94 27.89 -21.84
CA MET A 18 -2.93 26.88 -22.20
C MET A 18 -2.83 25.87 -21.04
N VAL A 19 -3.39 24.68 -21.24
CA VAL A 19 -3.08 23.54 -20.38
C VAL A 19 -1.64 23.16 -20.71
N SER A 20 -0.70 23.68 -19.92
CA SER A 20 0.68 23.24 -19.95
C SER A 20 0.72 21.79 -19.47
N CYS A 21 1.02 20.85 -20.36
CA CYS A 21 1.45 19.53 -19.96
C CYS A 21 2.77 19.70 -19.21
N ASN A 22 2.70 19.81 -17.88
CA ASN A 22 3.88 19.83 -17.02
C ASN A 22 4.55 18.46 -17.12
N ASN A 23 5.56 18.35 -17.99
CA ASN A 23 6.49 17.24 -17.95
C ASN A 23 7.25 17.31 -16.61
N ILE A 24 6.93 16.37 -15.69
CA ILE A 24 7.62 16.23 -14.42
C ILE A 24 9.10 15.92 -14.73
N SER A 25 10.03 16.73 -14.20
CA SER A 25 11.47 16.50 -14.37
C SER A 25 11.92 15.24 -13.63
N GLU A 26 13.07 14.68 -14.01
CA GLU A 26 13.63 13.50 -13.31
C GLU A 26 13.91 13.77 -11.81
N SER A 27 14.36 14.99 -11.48
CA SER A 27 14.52 15.38 -10.05
C SER A 27 13.19 15.40 -9.30
N GLN A 28 12.14 15.97 -9.89
CA GLN A 28 10.80 15.96 -9.27
C GLN A 28 10.24 14.54 -9.09
N LYS A 29 10.51 13.63 -10.06
CA LYS A 29 10.12 12.22 -9.88
C LYS A 29 10.85 11.58 -8.71
N ALA A 30 12.16 11.84 -8.57
CA ALA A 30 12.94 11.34 -7.44
C ALA A 30 12.41 11.86 -6.11
N ASP A 31 12.14 13.16 -6.01
CA ASP A 31 11.62 13.80 -4.81
C ASP A 31 10.27 13.18 -4.39
N ILE A 32 9.34 13.01 -5.33
CA ILE A 32 8.02 12.39 -5.07
C ILE A 32 8.16 10.97 -4.52
N VAL A 33 9.05 10.16 -5.11
CA VAL A 33 9.25 8.77 -4.66
C VAL A 33 9.89 8.74 -3.27
N LEU A 34 10.90 9.56 -3.01
CA LEU A 34 11.58 9.62 -1.72
C LEU A 34 10.65 10.14 -0.63
N GLU A 35 9.88 11.19 -0.91
CA GLU A 35 8.86 11.73 0.00
C GLU A 35 7.86 10.64 0.41
N ASN A 36 7.34 9.87 -0.55
CA ASN A 36 6.42 8.76 -0.27
C ASN A 36 7.06 7.68 0.63
N ILE A 37 8.33 7.33 0.39
CA ILE A 37 9.07 6.36 1.23
C ILE A 37 9.21 6.88 2.66
N PHE A 38 9.57 8.15 2.84
CA PHE A 38 9.77 8.75 4.17
C PHE A 38 8.45 9.03 4.89
N ALA A 39 7.37 9.31 4.16
CA ALA A 39 6.04 9.54 4.72
C ALA A 39 5.36 8.26 5.21
N ARG A 40 5.76 7.07 4.71
CA ARG A 40 5.13 5.81 5.07
C ARG A 40 5.17 5.57 6.58
N LYS A 41 4.02 5.23 7.12
CA LYS A 41 3.79 5.00 8.54
C LYS A 41 2.90 3.79 8.81
N SER A 42 2.92 3.28 10.02
CA SER A 42 2.06 2.17 10.44
C SER A 42 0.74 2.71 10.98
N VAL A 43 -0.34 2.50 10.25
CA VAL A 43 -1.70 2.90 10.62
C VAL A 43 -2.42 1.68 11.22
N ARG A 44 -3.05 1.85 12.38
CA ARG A 44 -3.69 0.77 13.16
C ARG A 44 -5.13 1.10 13.58
N LYS A 45 -5.70 2.16 13.02
CA LYS A 45 -7.09 2.54 13.21
C LYS A 45 -7.61 3.12 11.90
N PHE A 46 -8.78 2.69 11.50
CA PHE A 46 -9.34 2.96 10.19
C PHE A 46 -10.77 3.44 10.31
N THR A 47 -11.22 4.24 9.34
CA THR A 47 -12.62 4.57 9.17
C THR A 47 -13.39 3.40 8.56
N SER A 48 -14.71 3.46 8.58
CA SER A 48 -15.56 2.46 7.94
C SER A 48 -15.66 2.62 6.41
N GLU A 49 -14.96 3.62 5.83
CA GLU A 49 -14.96 3.84 4.38
C GLU A 49 -14.31 2.65 3.66
N PRO A 50 -14.97 2.07 2.65
CA PRO A 50 -14.45 0.92 1.95
C PRO A 50 -13.26 1.29 1.06
N VAL A 51 -12.32 0.36 0.94
CA VAL A 51 -11.28 0.42 -0.08
C VAL A 51 -11.86 -0.09 -1.39
N SER A 52 -11.78 0.72 -2.45
CA SER A 52 -12.36 0.36 -3.76
C SER A 52 -11.60 -0.76 -4.46
N ASP A 53 -12.26 -1.51 -5.32
CA ASP A 53 -11.64 -2.59 -6.11
C ASP A 53 -10.45 -2.10 -6.93
N LYS A 54 -10.51 -0.87 -7.46
CA LYS A 54 -9.38 -0.24 -8.17
C LYS A 54 -8.17 0.00 -7.27
N GLN A 55 -8.39 0.42 -6.03
CA GLN A 55 -7.31 0.58 -5.04
C GLN A 55 -6.73 -0.77 -4.67
N VAL A 56 -7.57 -1.80 -4.45
CA VAL A 56 -7.12 -3.17 -4.18
C VAL A 56 -6.26 -3.69 -5.34
N GLU A 57 -6.73 -3.55 -6.59
CA GLU A 57 -5.95 -3.95 -7.77
C GLU A 57 -4.60 -3.23 -7.82
N THR A 58 -4.57 -1.92 -7.52
CA THR A 58 -3.33 -1.13 -7.53
C THR A 58 -2.36 -1.61 -6.47
N LEU A 59 -2.83 -1.91 -5.25
CA LEU A 59 -2.02 -2.48 -4.16
C LEU A 59 -1.38 -3.81 -4.57
N LEU A 60 -2.18 -4.72 -5.15
CA LEU A 60 -1.71 -6.03 -5.58
C LEU A 60 -0.72 -5.94 -6.76
N ARG A 61 -0.95 -5.04 -7.72
CA ARG A 61 -0.01 -4.78 -8.80
C ARG A 61 1.33 -4.24 -8.29
N ALA A 62 1.30 -3.31 -7.34
CA ALA A 62 2.50 -2.78 -6.71
C ALA A 62 3.27 -3.88 -5.97
N ALA A 63 2.58 -4.71 -5.19
CA ALA A 63 3.17 -5.85 -4.52
C ALA A 63 3.84 -6.81 -5.52
N MET A 64 3.16 -7.16 -6.60
CA MET A 64 3.68 -8.07 -7.64
C MET A 64 4.81 -7.46 -8.49
N ALA A 65 5.04 -6.16 -8.42
CA ALA A 65 6.17 -5.50 -9.07
C ALA A 65 7.49 -5.65 -8.29
N ALA A 66 7.48 -6.28 -7.12
CA ALA A 66 8.67 -6.53 -6.33
C ALA A 66 9.66 -7.48 -7.05
N PRO A 67 10.97 -7.34 -6.81
CA PRO A 67 11.93 -8.34 -7.25
C PRO A 67 11.74 -9.65 -6.49
N SER A 68 12.12 -10.77 -7.10
CA SER A 68 12.16 -12.06 -6.42
C SER A 68 13.35 -12.90 -6.88
N ALA A 69 13.84 -13.77 -6.00
CA ALA A 69 14.97 -14.63 -6.30
C ALA A 69 14.66 -15.51 -7.52
N LYS A 70 15.53 -15.43 -8.54
CA LYS A 70 15.36 -16.14 -9.83
C LYS A 70 14.02 -15.84 -10.52
N ASN A 71 13.41 -14.70 -10.24
CA ASN A 71 12.07 -14.35 -10.69
C ASN A 71 11.01 -15.42 -10.33
N GLY A 72 11.16 -16.04 -9.15
CA GLY A 72 10.34 -17.17 -8.70
C GLY A 72 8.91 -16.77 -8.31
N GLN A 73 8.68 -15.52 -7.93
CA GLN A 73 7.38 -14.93 -7.63
C GLN A 73 6.51 -15.82 -6.73
N PRO A 74 7.01 -16.22 -5.55
CA PRO A 74 6.33 -17.19 -4.68
C PRO A 74 5.10 -16.62 -4.00
N TRP A 75 4.91 -15.30 -4.03
CA TRP A 75 3.82 -14.63 -3.33
C TRP A 75 2.44 -15.09 -3.79
N ARG A 76 1.54 -15.23 -2.82
CA ARG A 76 0.10 -15.39 -2.98
C ARG A 76 -0.57 -14.39 -2.06
N PHE A 77 -1.69 -13.85 -2.49
CA PHE A 77 -2.42 -12.84 -1.73
C PHE A 77 -3.83 -13.31 -1.47
N VAL A 78 -4.28 -13.19 -0.22
CA VAL A 78 -5.70 -13.40 0.11
C VAL A 78 -6.26 -12.05 0.56
N VAL A 79 -7.22 -11.53 -0.19
CA VAL A 79 -7.96 -10.32 0.16
C VAL A 79 -9.15 -10.72 1.03
N VAL A 80 -9.21 -10.19 2.24
CA VAL A 80 -10.29 -10.44 3.21
C VAL A 80 -11.04 -9.14 3.42
N ASN A 81 -12.28 -9.07 2.93
CA ASN A 81 -13.20 -7.93 3.11
C ASN A 81 -14.54 -8.36 3.74
N ASP A 82 -14.67 -9.62 4.10
CA ASP A 82 -15.78 -10.14 4.87
C ASP A 82 -15.62 -9.73 6.34
N LYS A 83 -16.60 -8.97 6.86
CA LYS A 83 -16.56 -8.39 8.20
C LYS A 83 -16.57 -9.44 9.31
N ASP A 84 -17.31 -10.53 9.14
CA ASP A 84 -17.41 -11.60 10.14
C ASP A 84 -16.08 -12.36 10.21
N LYS A 85 -15.45 -12.57 9.06
CA LYS A 85 -14.13 -13.19 8.96
C LYS A 85 -13.05 -12.31 9.58
N LEU A 86 -13.03 -11.00 9.29
CA LEU A 86 -12.12 -10.04 9.93
C LEU A 86 -12.29 -10.04 11.45
N ALA A 87 -13.53 -9.97 11.94
CA ALA A 87 -13.84 -9.99 13.38
C ALA A 87 -13.44 -11.32 14.05
N SER A 88 -13.60 -12.44 13.35
CA SER A 88 -13.16 -13.76 13.85
C SER A 88 -11.65 -13.85 13.94
N MET A 89 -10.94 -13.35 12.92
CA MET A 89 -9.48 -13.30 12.92
C MET A 89 -8.94 -12.35 13.99
N ASP A 90 -9.56 -11.18 14.18
CA ASP A 90 -9.12 -10.20 15.18
C ASP A 90 -9.14 -10.77 16.61
N LYS A 91 -10.15 -11.57 16.95
CA LYS A 91 -10.23 -12.22 18.27
C LYS A 91 -9.02 -13.11 18.57
N GLN A 92 -8.43 -13.73 17.56
CA GLN A 92 -7.29 -14.63 17.69
C GLN A 92 -5.96 -13.90 17.44
N LEU A 93 -6.00 -12.79 16.70
CA LEU A 93 -4.84 -11.98 16.29
C LEU A 93 -5.05 -10.51 16.69
N PRO A 94 -5.25 -10.16 17.96
CA PRO A 94 -5.64 -8.79 18.40
C PRO A 94 -4.59 -7.73 18.05
N TYR A 95 -3.34 -8.12 17.85
CA TYR A 95 -2.27 -7.23 17.40
C TYR A 95 -2.41 -6.87 15.91
N ALA A 96 -3.17 -7.64 15.11
CA ALA A 96 -3.37 -7.37 13.69
C ALA A 96 -4.31 -6.18 13.43
N ARG A 97 -5.09 -5.75 14.46
CA ARG A 97 -5.95 -4.56 14.41
C ARG A 97 -6.96 -4.62 13.25
N LEU A 98 -7.60 -5.78 13.13
CA LEU A 98 -8.64 -6.04 12.13
C LEU A 98 -10.01 -5.52 12.56
N ASP A 99 -10.16 -5.17 13.83
CA ASP A 99 -11.38 -4.68 14.46
C ASP A 99 -11.97 -3.43 13.79
N THR A 100 -11.10 -2.54 13.30
CA THR A 100 -11.53 -1.31 12.60
C THR A 100 -11.25 -1.34 11.10
N ALA A 101 -10.46 -2.30 10.62
CA ALA A 101 -10.06 -2.36 9.22
C ALA A 101 -11.23 -2.77 8.30
N PRO A 102 -11.52 -2.03 7.22
CA PRO A 102 -12.53 -2.45 6.24
C PRO A 102 -12.10 -3.68 5.43
N MET A 103 -10.79 -3.94 5.36
CA MET A 103 -10.22 -5.11 4.72
C MET A 103 -8.82 -5.42 5.22
N ALA A 104 -8.34 -6.63 4.90
CA ALA A 104 -6.94 -7.00 5.06
C ALA A 104 -6.42 -7.73 3.82
N ILE A 105 -5.12 -7.61 3.56
CA ILE A 105 -4.41 -8.43 2.57
C ILE A 105 -3.44 -9.33 3.32
N VAL A 106 -3.64 -10.64 3.20
CA VAL A 106 -2.72 -11.64 3.74
C VAL A 106 -1.71 -11.98 2.67
N VAL A 107 -0.43 -11.72 2.95
CA VAL A 107 0.67 -12.05 2.06
C VAL A 107 1.21 -13.41 2.44
N CYS A 108 1.20 -14.33 1.50
CA CYS A 108 1.65 -15.71 1.67
C CYS A 108 2.74 -16.06 0.67
N GLY A 109 3.57 -17.05 1.01
CA GLY A 109 4.49 -17.71 0.09
C GLY A 109 4.00 -19.09 -0.30
N ASP A 110 4.13 -19.42 -1.58
CA ASP A 110 3.93 -20.78 -2.11
C ASP A 110 5.25 -21.54 -2.04
N LEU A 111 5.29 -22.55 -1.20
CA LEU A 111 6.49 -23.37 -0.95
C LEU A 111 6.56 -24.63 -1.82
N SER A 112 5.70 -24.80 -2.82
CA SER A 112 5.75 -25.91 -3.75
C SER A 112 6.94 -25.87 -4.72
N GLY A 113 7.45 -24.63 -4.99
CA GLY A 113 8.57 -24.38 -5.88
C GLY A 113 9.89 -24.04 -5.16
N TYR A 114 10.60 -23.01 -5.67
CA TYR A 114 11.85 -22.52 -5.08
C TYR A 114 11.57 -21.69 -3.81
N LYS A 115 11.75 -22.32 -2.66
CA LYS A 115 11.31 -21.79 -1.36
C LYS A 115 12.40 -21.13 -0.49
N LYS A 116 13.66 -21.14 -0.95
CA LYS A 116 14.78 -20.67 -0.10
C LYS A 116 14.65 -19.22 0.36
N PHE A 117 14.14 -18.33 -0.51
CA PHE A 117 14.04 -16.90 -0.26
C PHE A 117 12.58 -16.38 -0.27
N TRP A 118 11.62 -17.27 -0.01
CA TRP A 118 10.21 -16.87 -0.06
C TRP A 118 9.85 -15.75 0.91
N THR A 119 10.48 -15.74 2.09
CA THR A 119 10.28 -14.67 3.08
C THR A 119 10.82 -13.34 2.59
N ASP A 120 12.01 -13.34 1.98
CA ASP A 120 12.63 -12.13 1.42
C ASP A 120 11.78 -11.59 0.26
N ASP A 121 11.39 -12.47 -0.66
CA ASP A 121 10.57 -12.13 -1.83
C ASP A 121 9.19 -11.57 -1.41
N CYS A 122 8.50 -12.26 -0.48
CA CYS A 122 7.21 -11.80 0.05
C CYS A 122 7.34 -10.53 0.90
N SER A 123 8.48 -10.31 1.56
CA SER A 123 8.77 -9.08 2.29
C SER A 123 8.93 -7.89 1.35
N ALA A 124 9.65 -8.06 0.24
CA ALA A 124 9.78 -7.03 -0.79
C ALA A 124 8.40 -6.67 -1.39
N ALA A 125 7.58 -7.69 -1.67
CA ALA A 125 6.20 -7.48 -2.14
C ALA A 125 5.33 -6.73 -1.11
N THR A 126 5.49 -7.06 0.17
CA THR A 126 4.75 -6.39 1.25
C THR A 126 5.16 -4.92 1.37
N GLU A 127 6.45 -4.59 1.31
CA GLU A 127 6.88 -3.19 1.37
C GLU A 127 6.35 -2.38 0.19
N ASN A 128 6.37 -2.92 -1.04
CA ASN A 128 5.74 -2.26 -2.18
C ASN A 128 4.24 -2.00 -1.96
N LEU A 129 3.52 -2.94 -1.34
CA LEU A 129 2.11 -2.77 -0.97
C LEU A 129 1.92 -1.62 0.02
N LEU A 130 2.78 -1.55 1.06
CA LEU A 130 2.72 -0.49 2.07
C LEU A 130 3.02 0.89 1.48
N LEU A 131 3.99 0.99 0.57
CA LEU A 131 4.32 2.23 -0.14
C LEU A 131 3.19 2.67 -1.08
N ALA A 132 2.55 1.72 -1.76
CA ALA A 132 1.41 2.00 -2.61
C ALA A 132 0.18 2.47 -1.80
N ALA A 133 -0.03 1.90 -0.61
CA ALA A 133 -1.08 2.36 0.31
C ALA A 133 -0.84 3.82 0.71
N GLU A 134 0.38 4.18 1.13
CA GLU A 134 0.75 5.56 1.46
C GLU A 134 0.52 6.51 0.29
N ALA A 135 0.97 6.14 -0.92
CA ALA A 135 0.81 6.97 -2.12
C ALA A 135 -0.66 7.22 -2.51
N MET A 136 -1.56 6.34 -2.10
CA MET A 136 -3.02 6.48 -2.33
C MET A 136 -3.76 7.12 -1.15
N GLY A 137 -3.05 7.59 -0.11
CA GLY A 137 -3.68 8.13 1.10
C GLY A 137 -4.36 7.06 1.97
N LEU A 138 -4.08 5.78 1.73
CA LEU A 138 -4.54 4.69 2.57
C LEU A 138 -3.56 4.44 3.71
N GLY A 139 -4.09 3.97 4.84
CA GLY A 139 -3.32 3.45 5.94
C GLY A 139 -3.12 1.95 5.81
N ALA A 140 -1.96 1.48 6.25
CA ALA A 140 -1.67 0.05 6.34
C ALA A 140 -0.63 -0.22 7.45
N VAL A 141 -0.55 -1.47 7.90
CA VAL A 141 0.51 -1.91 8.80
C VAL A 141 0.86 -3.38 8.55
N TRP A 142 2.14 -3.68 8.60
CA TRP A 142 2.63 -5.05 8.60
C TRP A 142 2.42 -5.68 9.97
N THR A 143 1.64 -6.77 10.06
CA THR A 143 1.52 -7.57 11.27
C THR A 143 1.98 -9.00 10.98
N ALA A 144 2.95 -9.48 11.77
CA ALA A 144 3.59 -10.77 11.52
C ALA A 144 2.61 -11.94 11.65
N ALA A 145 2.73 -12.94 10.77
CA ALA A 145 1.93 -14.17 10.78
C ALA A 145 2.75 -15.41 10.38
N SER A 146 4.09 -15.32 10.43
CA SER A 146 4.98 -16.38 9.94
C SER A 146 5.47 -17.35 11.02
N ASP A 147 5.27 -17.06 12.31
CA ASP A 147 5.52 -18.03 13.38
C ASP A 147 4.44 -19.12 13.39
N GLU A 148 4.74 -20.23 14.07
CA GLU A 148 3.91 -21.43 14.06
C GLU A 148 2.48 -21.18 14.55
N GLU A 149 2.32 -20.46 15.67
CA GLU A 149 1.03 -20.16 16.28
C GLU A 149 0.16 -19.30 15.36
N ARG A 150 0.67 -18.14 14.93
CA ARG A 150 -0.05 -17.18 14.07
C ARG A 150 -0.33 -17.75 12.70
N SER A 151 0.64 -18.48 12.14
CA SER A 151 0.48 -19.16 10.86
C SER A 151 -0.64 -20.19 10.94
N GLY A 152 -0.73 -20.97 12.01
CA GLY A 152 -1.82 -21.92 12.26
C GLY A 152 -3.19 -21.23 12.25
N ILE A 153 -3.34 -20.14 12.99
CA ILE A 153 -4.58 -19.34 13.05
C ILE A 153 -5.00 -18.84 11.67
N VAL A 154 -4.07 -18.21 10.95
CA VAL A 154 -4.37 -17.65 9.61
C VAL A 154 -4.71 -18.75 8.59
N ARG A 155 -4.00 -19.88 8.64
CA ARG A 155 -4.24 -21.03 7.76
C ARG A 155 -5.63 -21.61 7.97
N GLU A 156 -6.03 -21.80 9.23
CA GLU A 156 -7.35 -22.31 9.59
C GLU A 156 -8.45 -21.33 9.18
N ALA A 157 -8.31 -20.04 9.52
CA ALA A 157 -9.31 -19.02 9.21
C ALA A 157 -9.57 -18.85 7.71
N LEU A 158 -8.53 -19.04 6.87
CA LEU A 158 -8.60 -18.82 5.43
C LEU A 158 -8.62 -20.10 4.60
N GLY A 159 -8.51 -21.29 5.21
CA GLY A 159 -8.48 -22.56 4.51
C GLY A 159 -7.27 -22.70 3.59
N LEU A 160 -6.09 -22.23 4.03
CA LEU A 160 -4.90 -22.23 3.17
C LEU A 160 -4.40 -23.67 2.93
N PRO A 161 -4.03 -24.02 1.69
CA PRO A 161 -3.38 -25.30 1.38
C PRO A 161 -2.07 -25.48 2.14
N GLU A 162 -1.60 -26.73 2.28
CA GLU A 162 -0.40 -27.06 3.07
C GLU A 162 0.86 -26.33 2.59
N ASN A 163 1.01 -26.15 1.29
CA ASN A 163 2.14 -25.47 0.67
C ASN A 163 2.08 -23.93 0.72
N ILE A 164 0.97 -23.33 1.18
CA ILE A 164 0.79 -21.89 1.26
C ILE A 164 1.02 -21.43 2.70
N HIS A 165 2.06 -20.62 2.90
CA HIS A 165 2.48 -20.16 4.21
C HIS A 165 2.29 -18.65 4.35
N PRO A 166 1.51 -18.16 5.34
CA PRO A 166 1.34 -16.73 5.57
C PRO A 166 2.64 -16.13 6.12
N LEU A 167 3.02 -14.97 5.55
CA LEU A 167 4.10 -14.13 6.07
C LEU A 167 3.55 -13.08 7.02
N CYS A 168 2.52 -12.38 6.58
CA CYS A 168 1.93 -11.29 7.34
C CYS A 168 0.45 -11.08 6.98
N VAL A 169 -0.25 -10.43 7.90
CA VAL A 169 -1.57 -9.86 7.68
C VAL A 169 -1.42 -8.35 7.62
N VAL A 170 -1.91 -7.72 6.57
CA VAL A 170 -1.84 -6.28 6.37
C VAL A 170 -3.26 -5.70 6.35
N PRO A 171 -3.77 -5.18 7.48
CA PRO A 171 -4.98 -4.39 7.48
C PRO A 171 -4.78 -3.13 6.63
N VAL A 172 -5.79 -2.77 5.84
CA VAL A 172 -5.77 -1.63 4.93
C VAL A 172 -7.11 -0.90 5.02
N GLY A 173 -7.06 0.44 5.02
CA GLY A 173 -8.23 1.29 5.03
C GLY A 173 -7.87 2.77 5.05
N HIS A 174 -8.88 3.63 5.12
CA HIS A 174 -8.67 5.07 5.30
C HIS A 174 -8.30 5.35 6.77
N PRO A 175 -7.19 6.09 7.04
CA PRO A 175 -6.75 6.36 8.41
C PRO A 175 -7.81 7.08 9.25
N ASP A 176 -8.04 6.63 10.49
CA ASP A 176 -8.85 7.33 11.50
C ASP A 176 -7.94 7.89 12.58
N GLY A 177 -7.42 9.08 12.34
CA GLY A 177 -6.53 9.81 13.24
C GLY A 177 -5.29 10.37 12.53
N ASP A 178 -4.49 11.12 13.30
CA ASP A 178 -3.22 11.69 12.83
C ASP A 178 -2.07 10.73 13.17
N PHE A 179 -1.53 10.09 12.14
CA PHE A 179 -0.40 9.16 12.25
C PHE A 179 0.83 9.81 11.62
N GLN A 180 1.94 9.83 12.37
CA GLN A 180 3.16 10.45 11.92
C GLN A 180 4.22 9.40 11.58
N PRO A 181 5.02 9.61 10.52
CA PRO A 181 6.19 8.80 10.24
C PRO A 181 7.23 8.97 11.36
N LYS A 182 8.07 7.95 11.55
CA LYS A 182 9.17 8.01 12.52
C LYS A 182 10.47 8.25 11.77
N ASP A 183 11.24 9.24 12.19
CA ASP A 183 12.63 9.33 11.78
C ASP A 183 13.41 8.13 12.38
N LYS A 184 14.08 7.40 11.49
CA LYS A 184 14.85 6.19 11.82
C LYS A 184 16.29 6.29 11.35
N TRP A 185 16.71 7.51 10.89
CA TRP A 185 18.07 7.71 10.45
C TRP A 185 19.03 7.53 11.63
N ASP A 186 19.96 6.63 11.47
CA ASP A 186 20.98 6.33 12.48
C ASP A 186 22.31 6.00 11.78
N PRO A 187 23.22 6.95 11.68
CA PRO A 187 24.50 6.77 11.01
C PRO A 187 25.39 5.71 11.67
N SER A 188 25.16 5.38 12.95
CA SER A 188 25.92 4.34 13.65
C SER A 188 25.70 2.93 13.09
N LYS A 189 24.67 2.76 12.28
CA LYS A 189 24.34 1.49 11.59
C LYS A 189 25.01 1.34 10.23
N ILE A 190 25.84 2.30 9.84
CA ILE A 190 26.47 2.33 8.52
C ILE A 190 27.96 2.04 8.69
N HIS A 191 28.43 0.99 8.04
CA HIS A 191 29.81 0.60 8.03
C HIS A 191 30.32 0.57 6.59
N TYR A 192 31.52 1.08 6.34
CA TYR A 192 32.14 1.17 5.02
C TYR A 192 33.27 0.15 4.90
N ASN A 193 33.18 -0.72 3.87
CA ASN A 193 34.16 -1.75 3.49
C ASN A 193 34.34 -2.90 4.50
N GLN A 194 34.17 -2.68 5.78
CA GLN A 194 34.24 -3.68 6.85
C GLN A 194 33.33 -3.27 8.01
N TRP A 195 33.03 -4.23 8.88
CA TRP A 195 32.29 -4.00 10.13
C TRP A 195 33.12 -3.18 11.11
#